data_43a941e371f0ed645e585234e65121ac
#
_entry.id   43a941e371f0ed645e585234e65121ac
#
_cell.length_a   1.000
_cell.length_b   1.000
_cell.length_c   1.000
_cell.angle_alpha   90.00
_cell.angle_beta   90.00
_cell.angle_gamma   90.00
#
_symmetry.space_group_name_H-M   'P 1'
#
loop_
_entity.id
_entity.type
_entity.pdbx_description
1 polymer ?
#
loop_
_entity_poly.entity_id
_entity_poly.type
_entity_poly.pdbx_seq_one_letter_code
_entity_poly.pdbx_strand_id
1 'polypeptide(L)'
;MKKLIALPVVAGLGLALLPAGPAAARPTAPAVPAMPAGVTAGSIAWKPCPDTDPVLGGLLKGLECGTLAVPLDYSRPHGKKIRLALTRARHTAPDNRYQGVVLLNRGGPGGYGRDLPTRFATGSNGLPTSVGSTYDWIGFDPRGVAGSEPKLACDPSYLYPGKARPDYVPRTAAQERVWLRKAQRYAADCGRRYGDVLKHINTKNVARDMDAIRRALGQPKINYFGYSYGTYLGSVYASMFPKRVRRMVLDSVVRPSGVWYEANLDQNAAFEKRADIFFAWVARWDSVYHLGRTARAVEANYYKGMAKVRKAPIDGKIGPAEYNDVFVPNAYRNYTWPDHAKVLADWVLRGDASGLRAQFGEPDWLAQNSYAIYTAVGCRDAAWPRNWKRWHADHSRQHRQGNTFLTWNNAWYNAPCAFWPVPGGTPQKIGGGKHGPNILLVQPENDAATPVGGAFEVHRLFPSSRLVLERGGNNHGASLSPNRNACLNGIVAGYLGTGVRPASRKGADAFCKATPAPDPTAPAATSAPVDPVLLPGLR
;
A
#
# COMPACT_ATOMS: atom_id res chain seq x y z
N MET A 1 -52.58 29.51 -49.01
CA MET A 1 -53.91 30.11 -48.78
C MET A 1 -54.40 29.79 -47.39
N LYS A 2 -54.95 30.79 -46.74
CA LYS A 2 -55.67 30.84 -45.46
C LYS A 2 -54.86 30.82 -44.15
N LYS A 3 -54.76 32.07 -43.70
CA LYS A 3 -54.52 32.49 -42.31
C LYS A 3 -55.66 32.01 -41.39
N LEU A 4 -55.41 31.73 -40.15
CA LEU A 4 -56.34 32.01 -39.06
C LEU A 4 -55.58 32.36 -37.78
N ILE A 5 -56.03 33.45 -37.22
CA ILE A 5 -55.62 34.19 -36.03
C ILE A 5 -56.24 33.50 -34.79
N ALA A 6 -55.55 33.45 -33.72
CA ALA A 6 -56.14 33.21 -32.38
C ALA A 6 -55.47 34.08 -31.31
N LEU A 7 -56.28 34.80 -30.59
CA LEU A 7 -56.00 35.73 -29.50
C LEU A 7 -55.69 34.98 -28.16
N PRO A 8 -55.08 35.68 -27.21
CA PRO A 8 -54.63 35.07 -25.98
C PRO A 8 -55.69 35.08 -24.86
N VAL A 9 -55.76 34.02 -24.10
CA VAL A 9 -56.48 33.96 -22.81
C VAL A 9 -55.47 34.19 -21.69
N VAL A 10 -55.69 35.25 -20.92
CA VAL A 10 -54.99 35.56 -19.68
C VAL A 10 -55.70 34.77 -18.56
N ALA A 11 -55.05 33.83 -17.95
CA ALA A 11 -55.48 33.19 -16.70
C ALA A 11 -54.52 33.59 -15.58
N GLY A 12 -55.00 34.39 -14.65
CA GLY A 12 -54.28 34.78 -13.45
C GLY A 12 -54.15 33.57 -12.52
N LEU A 13 -52.94 33.22 -12.15
CA LEU A 13 -52.65 32.29 -11.04
C LEU A 13 -52.30 33.05 -9.78
N GLY A 14 -53.20 32.98 -8.80
CA GLY A 14 -52.93 33.46 -7.43
C GLY A 14 -51.82 32.61 -6.79
N LEU A 15 -50.76 33.27 -6.33
CA LEU A 15 -49.74 32.67 -5.47
C LEU A 15 -50.33 32.42 -4.06
N ALA A 16 -50.61 31.17 -3.77
CA ALA A 16 -50.86 30.74 -2.37
C ALA A 16 -49.50 30.52 -1.70
N LEU A 17 -49.19 31.37 -0.71
CA LEU A 17 -48.06 31.21 0.18
C LEU A 17 -48.35 30.03 1.12
N LEU A 18 -47.66 28.89 0.91
CA LEU A 18 -47.60 27.78 1.81
C LEU A 18 -46.61 28.09 2.97
N PRO A 19 -46.97 27.84 4.25
CA PRO A 19 -46.06 28.05 5.37
C PRO A 19 -44.87 27.08 5.26
N ALA A 20 -43.66 27.62 5.44
CA ALA A 20 -42.43 26.81 5.53
C ALA A 20 -42.49 25.87 6.73
N GLY A 21 -42.58 24.59 6.47
CA GLY A 21 -42.45 23.57 7.52
C GLY A 21 -41.04 23.58 8.12
N PRO A 22 -40.89 23.14 9.39
CA PRO A 22 -39.59 23.14 10.05
C PRO A 22 -38.59 22.28 9.28
N ALA A 23 -37.44 22.88 8.99
CA ALA A 23 -36.32 22.17 8.31
C ALA A 23 -35.91 20.96 9.16
N ALA A 24 -36.09 19.75 8.61
CA ALA A 24 -35.64 18.55 9.27
C ALA A 24 -34.12 18.66 9.50
N ALA A 25 -33.72 18.63 10.76
CA ALA A 25 -32.32 18.60 11.17
C ALA A 25 -31.62 17.41 10.47
N ARG A 26 -30.62 17.70 9.66
CA ARG A 26 -29.74 16.66 9.08
C ARG A 26 -29.13 15.88 10.23
N PRO A 27 -29.16 14.53 10.22
CA PRO A 27 -28.49 13.75 11.24
C PRO A 27 -26.99 14.07 11.21
N THR A 28 -26.51 14.67 12.30
CA THR A 28 -25.08 14.86 12.53
C THR A 28 -24.44 13.48 12.63
N ALA A 29 -23.43 13.24 11.80
CA ALA A 29 -22.64 12.03 11.91
C ALA A 29 -22.13 11.89 13.37
N PRO A 30 -22.17 10.69 13.97
CA PRO A 30 -21.72 10.51 15.34
C PRO A 30 -20.28 10.98 15.46
N ALA A 31 -20.02 11.91 16.36
CA ALA A 31 -18.69 12.38 16.68
C ALA A 31 -17.84 11.17 17.08
N VAL A 32 -16.70 10.97 16.41
CA VAL A 32 -15.70 9.98 16.84
C VAL A 32 -15.30 10.37 18.26
N PRO A 33 -15.46 9.49 19.27
CA PRO A 33 -15.13 9.86 20.64
C PRO A 33 -13.67 10.34 20.69
N ALA A 34 -13.46 11.58 21.11
CA ALA A 34 -12.14 12.03 21.51
C ALA A 34 -11.68 11.10 22.64
N MET A 35 -10.40 10.68 22.61
CA MET A 35 -9.87 9.92 23.73
C MET A 35 -10.11 10.72 25.02
N PRO A 36 -10.55 10.06 26.13
CA PRO A 36 -10.79 10.75 27.39
C PRO A 36 -9.59 11.62 27.78
N ALA A 37 -9.84 12.87 28.14
CA ALA A 37 -8.85 13.71 28.78
C ALA A 37 -8.43 13.00 30.08
N GLY A 38 -7.15 12.59 30.18
CA GLY A 38 -6.66 11.86 31.37
C GLY A 38 -5.80 10.62 31.06
N VAL A 39 -5.79 10.10 29.82
CA VAL A 39 -4.78 9.07 29.47
C VAL A 39 -3.46 9.81 29.21
N THR A 40 -2.59 9.86 30.22
CA THR A 40 -1.20 10.27 30.03
C THR A 40 -0.57 9.30 29.05
N ALA A 41 -0.17 9.82 27.88
CA ALA A 41 0.66 9.05 26.98
C ALA A 41 1.94 8.69 27.73
N GLY A 42 2.30 7.41 27.81
CA GLY A 42 3.58 7.02 28.39
C GLY A 42 4.71 7.78 27.70
N SER A 43 5.75 8.15 28.45
CA SER A 43 6.97 8.71 27.87
C SER A 43 7.71 7.62 27.07
N ILE A 44 8.32 7.98 25.93
CA ILE A 44 9.20 7.07 25.19
C ILE A 44 10.61 7.23 25.75
N ALA A 45 11.14 6.19 26.39
CA ALA A 45 12.54 6.17 26.79
C ALA A 45 13.39 5.79 25.57
N TRP A 46 14.08 6.76 25.01
CA TRP A 46 14.99 6.60 23.89
C TRP A 46 16.35 6.13 24.34
N LYS A 47 16.91 5.15 23.63
CA LYS A 47 18.28 4.65 23.80
C LYS A 47 18.87 4.30 22.44
N PRO A 48 20.18 4.27 22.25
CA PRO A 48 20.77 3.77 21.02
C PRO A 48 20.21 2.39 20.67
N CYS A 49 19.88 2.20 19.38
CA CYS A 49 19.48 0.86 18.92
C CYS A 49 20.65 -0.11 19.05
N PRO A 50 20.39 -1.41 19.30
CA PRO A 50 21.43 -2.42 19.29
C PRO A 50 22.04 -2.54 17.89
N ASP A 51 23.33 -2.86 17.81
CA ASP A 51 24.02 -3.09 16.52
C ASP A 51 23.36 -4.22 15.70
N THR A 52 22.75 -5.18 16.39
CA THR A 52 21.97 -6.25 15.77
C THR A 52 20.61 -6.33 16.46
N ASP A 53 19.56 -5.87 15.77
CA ASP A 53 18.17 -6.03 16.21
C ASP A 53 17.72 -7.47 15.93
N PRO A 54 16.99 -8.14 16.86
CA PRO A 54 16.60 -9.53 16.68
C PRO A 54 15.64 -9.78 15.51
N VAL A 55 15.06 -8.72 14.92
CA VAL A 55 14.12 -8.82 13.80
C VAL A 55 14.71 -8.22 12.52
N LEU A 56 15.38 -7.07 12.63
CA LEU A 56 15.85 -6.27 11.50
C LEU A 56 17.38 -6.29 11.35
N GLY A 57 18.10 -7.07 12.16
CA GLY A 57 19.56 -7.17 12.06
C GLY A 57 20.23 -5.80 12.23
N GLY A 58 21.20 -5.50 11.37
CA GLY A 58 21.96 -4.24 11.38
C GLY A 58 21.23 -3.02 10.81
N LEU A 59 19.97 -3.14 10.35
CA LEU A 59 19.25 -2.06 9.67
C LEU A 59 18.94 -0.85 10.56
N LEU A 60 19.02 -1.01 11.89
CA LEU A 60 18.72 0.05 12.86
C LEU A 60 19.97 0.77 13.40
N LYS A 61 21.14 0.40 12.93
CA LYS A 61 22.40 0.98 13.39
C LYS A 61 22.40 2.52 13.21
N GLY A 62 22.80 3.22 14.26
CA GLY A 62 22.86 4.68 14.28
C GLY A 62 21.52 5.39 14.58
N LEU A 63 20.46 4.64 14.82
CA LEU A 63 19.18 5.17 15.26
C LEU A 63 19.03 5.07 16.79
N GLU A 64 18.07 5.82 17.32
CA GLU A 64 17.57 5.64 18.68
C GLU A 64 16.33 4.75 18.63
N CYS A 65 16.25 3.77 19.53
CA CYS A 65 15.14 2.85 19.71
C CYS A 65 14.33 3.21 20.95
N GLY A 66 13.01 3.04 20.85
CA GLY A 66 12.09 3.25 21.97
C GLY A 66 10.84 2.39 21.85
N THR A 67 10.08 2.31 22.93
CA THR A 67 8.78 1.64 22.94
C THR A 67 7.71 2.52 23.53
N LEU A 68 6.47 2.35 23.06
CA LEU A 68 5.30 3.05 23.59
C LEU A 68 4.19 2.05 23.91
N ALA A 69 3.72 2.05 25.16
CA ALA A 69 2.54 1.31 25.56
C ALA A 69 1.26 2.06 25.14
N VAL A 70 0.39 1.38 24.37
CA VAL A 70 -0.89 1.91 23.91
C VAL A 70 -2.03 0.93 24.26
N PRO A 71 -3.30 1.38 24.38
CA PRO A 71 -4.41 0.46 24.59
C PRO A 71 -4.54 -0.55 23.43
N LEU A 72 -4.74 -1.82 23.76
CA LEU A 72 -5.22 -2.79 22.77
C LEU A 72 -6.58 -2.33 22.23
N ASP A 73 -7.48 -2.00 23.15
CA ASP A 73 -8.83 -1.51 22.86
C ASP A 73 -8.96 -0.05 23.32
N TYR A 74 -9.09 0.86 22.37
CA TYR A 74 -9.25 2.29 22.65
C TYR A 74 -10.61 2.67 23.27
N SER A 75 -11.60 1.77 23.29
CA SER A 75 -12.83 1.95 24.03
C SER A 75 -12.65 1.64 25.54
N ARG A 76 -11.59 0.89 25.88
CA ARG A 76 -11.20 0.55 27.26
C ARG A 76 -9.74 0.95 27.51
N PRO A 77 -9.43 2.25 27.58
CA PRO A 77 -8.06 2.76 27.57
C PRO A 77 -7.23 2.34 28.78
N HIS A 78 -7.84 1.95 29.88
CA HIS A 78 -7.17 1.43 31.08
C HIS A 78 -7.03 -0.10 31.08
N GLY A 79 -7.60 -0.81 30.09
CA GLY A 79 -7.49 -2.25 29.94
C GLY A 79 -6.11 -2.71 29.43
N LYS A 80 -6.10 -3.87 28.79
CA LYS A 80 -4.87 -4.49 28.23
C LYS A 80 -4.12 -3.52 27.31
N LYS A 81 -2.82 -3.39 27.53
CA LYS A 81 -1.89 -2.62 26.69
C LYS A 81 -1.15 -3.51 25.73
N ILE A 82 -0.74 -2.93 24.63
CA ILE A 82 0.23 -3.48 23.67
C ILE A 82 1.43 -2.53 23.61
N ARG A 83 2.57 -3.01 23.07
CA ARG A 83 3.78 -2.21 22.92
C ARG A 83 4.06 -1.96 21.43
N LEU A 84 4.22 -0.70 21.07
CA LEU A 84 4.71 -0.30 19.76
C LEU A 84 6.22 -0.13 19.82
N ALA A 85 6.93 -0.66 18.83
CA ALA A 85 8.36 -0.44 18.66
C ALA A 85 8.58 0.75 17.74
N LEU A 86 9.47 1.65 18.13
CA LEU A 86 9.78 2.88 17.43
C LEU A 86 11.28 3.05 17.24
N THR A 87 11.64 3.83 16.22
CA THR A 87 13.00 4.35 16.04
C THR A 87 12.94 5.85 15.76
N ARG A 88 14.05 6.54 16.05
CA ARG A 88 14.21 7.95 15.75
C ARG A 88 15.58 8.22 15.15
N ALA A 89 15.62 8.97 14.05
CA ALA A 89 16.78 9.75 13.65
C ALA A 89 16.52 11.20 14.01
N ARG A 90 17.33 11.77 14.91
CA ARG A 90 17.17 13.15 15.36
C ARG A 90 17.56 14.12 14.25
N HIS A 91 16.97 15.31 14.26
CA HIS A 91 17.42 16.41 13.44
C HIS A 91 18.87 16.77 13.78
N THR A 92 19.60 17.22 12.78
CA THR A 92 21.00 17.66 12.92
C THR A 92 21.16 19.14 12.59
N ALA A 93 20.11 19.79 12.09
CA ALA A 93 20.06 21.24 11.93
C ALA A 93 19.94 21.93 13.31
N PRO A 94 20.39 23.19 13.46
CA PRO A 94 20.15 23.98 14.67
C PRO A 94 18.66 24.04 15.06
N ASP A 95 18.35 24.10 16.36
CA ASP A 95 16.98 24.05 16.89
C ASP A 95 16.05 25.12 16.32
N ASN A 96 16.57 26.31 15.97
CA ASN A 96 15.79 27.36 15.32
C ASN A 96 15.32 27.00 13.90
N ARG A 97 15.85 25.92 13.31
CA ARG A 97 15.42 25.36 12.02
C ARG A 97 14.61 24.07 12.15
N TYR A 98 14.42 23.58 13.37
CA TYR A 98 13.65 22.37 13.63
C TYR A 98 12.20 22.50 13.18
N GLN A 99 11.70 21.51 12.43
CA GLN A 99 10.37 21.53 11.85
C GLN A 99 9.41 20.49 12.44
N GLY A 100 9.78 19.87 13.55
CA GLY A 100 8.95 18.87 14.23
C GLY A 100 9.25 17.45 13.76
N VAL A 101 8.37 16.52 14.07
CA VAL A 101 8.52 15.10 13.76
C VAL A 101 7.84 14.74 12.44
N VAL A 102 8.40 13.77 11.72
CA VAL A 102 7.74 13.09 10.58
C VAL A 102 7.56 11.62 10.93
N LEU A 103 6.32 11.15 10.98
CA LEU A 103 6.03 9.73 11.08
C LEU A 103 6.07 9.09 9.69
N LEU A 104 6.75 7.95 9.58
CA LEU A 104 6.98 7.23 8.32
C LEU A 104 6.18 5.93 8.28
N ASN A 105 5.56 5.63 7.14
CA ASN A 105 4.90 4.35 6.92
C ASN A 105 5.07 3.88 5.46
N ARG A 106 5.66 2.71 5.26
CA ARG A 106 5.90 2.16 3.92
C ARG A 106 4.70 1.47 3.28
N GLY A 107 3.66 1.17 4.04
CA GLY A 107 2.45 0.52 3.54
C GLY A 107 2.36 -0.96 3.89
N GLY A 108 1.83 -1.71 2.97
CA GLY A 108 1.41 -3.09 3.12
C GLY A 108 -0.12 -3.21 3.02
N PRO A 109 -0.88 -3.29 4.14
CA PRO A 109 -0.50 -3.24 5.56
C PRO A 109 0.44 -4.34 6.00
N GLY A 110 1.12 -4.16 7.13
CA GLY A 110 2.04 -5.16 7.68
C GLY A 110 3.52 -4.85 7.43
N GLY A 111 3.84 -3.81 6.67
CA GLY A 111 5.21 -3.35 6.52
C GLY A 111 5.77 -2.75 7.82
N TYR A 112 6.98 -3.16 8.22
CA TYR A 112 7.70 -2.56 9.35
C TYR A 112 8.21 -1.16 8.96
N GLY A 113 8.43 -0.29 9.93
CA GLY A 113 8.80 1.10 9.66
C GLY A 113 10.07 1.57 10.35
N ARG A 114 10.65 0.77 11.23
CA ARG A 114 11.76 1.20 12.09
C ARG A 114 13.07 1.50 11.36
N ASP A 115 13.30 0.95 10.16
CA ASP A 115 14.49 1.23 9.33
C ASP A 115 14.37 2.50 8.48
N LEU A 116 13.15 3.00 8.25
CA LEU A 116 12.91 4.11 7.35
C LEU A 116 13.64 5.42 7.71
N PRO A 117 13.76 5.80 9.01
CA PRO A 117 14.39 7.07 9.39
C PRO A 117 15.78 7.28 8.80
N THR A 118 16.59 6.23 8.69
CA THR A 118 17.94 6.32 8.13
C THR A 118 17.93 6.92 6.73
N ARG A 119 17.03 6.48 5.86
CA ARG A 119 16.97 6.90 4.45
C ARG A 119 16.61 8.38 4.30
N PHE A 120 15.71 8.87 5.15
CA PHE A 120 15.22 10.25 5.11
C PHE A 120 16.20 11.21 5.78
N ALA A 121 16.84 10.82 6.87
CA ALA A 121 17.82 11.63 7.59
C ALA A 121 19.10 11.81 6.79
N THR A 122 19.59 10.76 6.12
CA THR A 122 20.86 10.80 5.34
C THR A 122 20.68 11.34 3.92
N GLY A 123 19.45 11.46 3.45
CA GLY A 123 19.16 11.85 2.06
C GLY A 123 19.46 10.75 1.02
N SER A 124 19.74 9.51 1.46
CA SER A 124 20.03 8.39 0.54
C SER A 124 18.87 8.07 -0.40
N ASN A 125 17.65 8.48 -0.07
CA ASN A 125 16.45 8.39 -0.89
C ASN A 125 16.26 9.55 -1.88
N GLY A 126 17.19 10.51 -1.94
CA GLY A 126 17.11 11.70 -2.80
C GLY A 126 16.45 12.92 -2.16
N LEU A 127 16.15 12.88 -0.86
CA LEU A 127 15.77 14.08 -0.11
C LEU A 127 17.02 14.94 0.17
N PRO A 128 17.05 16.25 -0.18
CA PRO A 128 18.17 17.09 0.15
C PRO A 128 18.44 17.12 1.65
N THR A 129 19.70 16.98 2.06
CA THR A 129 20.11 16.98 3.48
C THR A 129 19.68 18.27 4.19
N SER A 130 19.65 19.41 3.47
CA SER A 130 19.15 20.68 4.01
C SER A 130 17.68 20.63 4.46
N VAL A 131 16.89 19.69 3.94
CA VAL A 131 15.51 19.43 4.37
C VAL A 131 15.49 18.27 5.38
N GLY A 132 16.18 17.17 5.08
CA GLY A 132 16.23 15.97 5.93
C GLY A 132 16.71 16.26 7.35
N SER A 133 17.73 17.13 7.48
CA SER A 133 18.31 17.51 8.77
C SER A 133 17.39 18.32 9.69
N THR A 134 16.30 18.90 9.18
CA THR A 134 15.39 19.77 9.96
C THR A 134 14.29 19.03 10.71
N TYR A 135 14.20 17.72 10.59
CA TYR A 135 13.15 16.90 11.16
C TYR A 135 13.70 15.78 12.06
N ASP A 136 12.97 15.46 13.11
CA ASP A 136 13.09 14.14 13.72
C ASP A 136 12.28 13.14 12.90
N TRP A 137 12.93 12.16 12.33
CA TRP A 137 12.31 11.12 11.55
C TRP A 137 11.94 9.94 12.45
N ILE A 138 10.66 9.61 12.51
CA ILE A 138 10.13 8.58 13.39
C ILE A 138 9.67 7.39 12.56
N GLY A 139 10.38 6.27 12.71
CA GLY A 139 9.94 4.97 12.26
C GLY A 139 9.11 4.29 13.35
N PHE A 140 8.08 3.59 12.97
CA PHE A 140 7.34 2.75 13.92
C PHE A 140 6.84 1.48 13.23
N ASP A 141 6.83 0.39 13.98
CA ASP A 141 6.17 -0.83 13.56
C ASP A 141 4.71 -0.74 14.05
N PRO A 142 3.71 -0.75 13.15
CA PRO A 142 2.31 -0.75 13.57
C PRO A 142 1.98 -1.91 14.50
N ARG A 143 0.84 -1.85 15.21
CA ARG A 143 0.40 -2.91 16.11
C ARG A 143 0.45 -4.29 15.45
N GLY A 144 1.13 -5.23 16.07
CA GLY A 144 1.34 -6.60 15.59
C GLY A 144 2.50 -6.81 14.63
N VAL A 145 3.11 -5.74 14.10
CA VAL A 145 4.20 -5.80 13.12
C VAL A 145 5.56 -5.92 13.81
N ALA A 146 6.40 -6.78 13.29
CA ALA A 146 7.85 -6.88 13.53
C ALA A 146 8.26 -6.74 15.00
N GLY A 147 8.77 -5.59 15.43
CA GLY A 147 9.21 -5.31 16.79
C GLY A 147 8.09 -4.96 17.77
N SER A 148 6.87 -4.65 17.28
CA SER A 148 5.70 -4.37 18.13
C SER A 148 5.09 -5.65 18.68
N GLU A 149 4.49 -5.57 19.88
CA GLU A 149 3.93 -6.74 20.57
C GLU A 149 2.43 -6.56 20.88
N PRO A 150 1.65 -7.66 20.78
CA PRO A 150 2.05 -9.02 20.39
C PRO A 150 2.33 -9.13 18.88
N LYS A 151 3.35 -9.91 18.51
CA LYS A 151 3.68 -10.21 17.10
C LYS A 151 2.69 -11.22 16.54
N LEU A 152 2.20 -11.02 15.32
CA LEU A 152 1.28 -11.96 14.69
C LEU A 152 2.00 -12.86 13.67
N ALA A 153 1.76 -14.16 13.76
CA ALA A 153 2.13 -15.15 12.74
C ALA A 153 1.14 -16.31 12.82
N CYS A 154 0.31 -16.51 11.80
CA CYS A 154 -0.82 -17.45 11.86
C CYS A 154 -0.43 -18.87 11.46
N ASP A 155 -0.11 -19.08 10.20
CA ASP A 155 0.32 -20.38 9.65
C ASP A 155 1.42 -20.15 8.61
N PRO A 156 2.66 -20.55 8.92
CA PRO A 156 3.78 -20.38 7.98
C PRO A 156 3.60 -21.18 6.68
N SER A 157 2.86 -22.30 6.74
CA SER A 157 2.65 -23.16 5.59
C SER A 157 1.73 -22.57 4.52
N TYR A 158 1.05 -21.45 4.80
CA TYR A 158 0.17 -20.80 3.83
C TYR A 158 0.95 -20.21 2.66
N LEU A 159 1.94 -19.38 2.96
CA LEU A 159 2.81 -18.76 1.95
C LEU A 159 3.84 -19.74 1.43
N TYR A 160 4.39 -20.56 2.30
CA TYR A 160 5.47 -21.48 1.96
C TYR A 160 5.28 -22.85 2.65
N PRO A 161 4.69 -23.82 1.94
CA PRO A 161 4.47 -25.16 2.49
C PRO A 161 5.67 -26.10 2.36
N GLY A 162 6.87 -25.61 2.03
CA GLY A 162 8.08 -26.43 1.78
C GLY A 162 8.08 -27.16 0.43
N LYS A 163 7.05 -26.95 -0.37
CA LYS A 163 6.86 -27.52 -1.73
C LYS A 163 6.08 -26.56 -2.60
N ALA A 164 6.08 -26.79 -3.92
CA ALA A 164 5.30 -26.02 -4.87
C ALA A 164 3.83 -25.94 -4.45
N ARG A 165 3.29 -24.73 -4.43
CA ARG A 165 1.86 -24.48 -4.20
C ARG A 165 1.03 -24.95 -5.41
N PRO A 166 -0.27 -25.21 -5.24
CA PRO A 166 -1.15 -25.44 -6.37
C PRO A 166 -1.11 -24.24 -7.34
N ASP A 167 -1.38 -24.51 -8.64
CA ASP A 167 -1.53 -23.42 -9.61
C ASP A 167 -2.57 -22.40 -9.12
N TYR A 168 -2.28 -21.13 -9.29
CA TYR A 168 -3.23 -20.08 -8.92
C TYR A 168 -4.52 -20.19 -9.74
N VAL A 169 -4.44 -20.47 -11.04
CA VAL A 169 -5.61 -20.63 -11.90
C VAL A 169 -6.22 -22.01 -11.66
N PRO A 170 -7.38 -22.13 -10.99
CA PRO A 170 -8.02 -23.41 -10.74
C PRO A 170 -8.66 -23.91 -12.04
N ARG A 171 -8.18 -25.02 -12.54
CA ARG A 171 -8.70 -25.67 -13.76
C ARG A 171 -9.82 -26.66 -13.46
N THR A 172 -9.95 -27.06 -12.21
CA THR A 172 -10.98 -27.99 -11.73
C THR A 172 -11.50 -27.55 -10.36
N ALA A 173 -12.73 -27.95 -10.04
CA ALA A 173 -13.29 -27.73 -8.71
C ALA A 173 -12.45 -28.39 -7.59
N ALA A 174 -11.74 -29.46 -7.90
CA ALA A 174 -10.83 -30.10 -6.93
C ALA A 174 -9.65 -29.21 -6.58
N GLN A 175 -9.01 -28.57 -7.56
CA GLN A 175 -7.92 -27.61 -7.36
C GLN A 175 -8.41 -26.38 -6.58
N GLU A 176 -9.56 -25.84 -6.91
CA GLU A 176 -10.17 -24.73 -6.19
C GLU A 176 -10.42 -25.09 -4.72
N ARG A 177 -10.96 -26.27 -4.44
CA ARG A 177 -11.15 -26.76 -3.06
C ARG A 177 -9.85 -26.86 -2.25
N VAL A 178 -8.71 -27.14 -2.88
CA VAL A 178 -7.41 -27.14 -2.18
C VAL A 178 -7.09 -25.75 -1.65
N TRP A 179 -7.21 -24.72 -2.48
CA TRP A 179 -7.00 -23.34 -2.06
C TRP A 179 -8.01 -22.88 -1.00
N LEU A 180 -9.28 -23.22 -1.16
CA LEU A 180 -10.30 -22.90 -0.17
C LEU A 180 -9.98 -23.48 1.20
N ARG A 181 -9.59 -24.77 1.26
CA ARG A 181 -9.19 -25.39 2.54
C ARG A 181 -7.96 -24.69 3.16
N LYS A 182 -6.98 -24.30 2.34
CA LYS A 182 -5.83 -23.52 2.82
C LYS A 182 -6.27 -22.18 3.43
N ALA A 183 -7.12 -21.43 2.74
CA ALA A 183 -7.61 -20.13 3.20
C ALA A 183 -8.46 -20.26 4.49
N GLN A 184 -9.35 -21.27 4.56
CA GLN A 184 -10.14 -21.57 5.75
C GLN A 184 -9.27 -21.92 6.95
N ARG A 185 -8.26 -22.80 6.73
CA ARG A 185 -7.32 -23.19 7.78
C ARG A 185 -6.54 -21.99 8.29
N TYR A 186 -5.98 -21.17 7.39
CA TYR A 186 -5.24 -19.96 7.77
C TYR A 186 -6.09 -19.02 8.63
N ALA A 187 -7.32 -18.73 8.22
CA ALA A 187 -8.23 -17.88 8.98
C ALA A 187 -8.54 -18.47 10.37
N ALA A 188 -8.77 -19.79 10.44
CA ALA A 188 -9.04 -20.49 11.69
C ALA A 188 -7.80 -20.47 12.62
N ASP A 189 -6.59 -20.65 12.08
CA ASP A 189 -5.34 -20.60 12.84
C ASP A 189 -5.09 -19.22 13.44
N CYS A 190 -5.32 -18.16 12.66
CA CYS A 190 -5.31 -16.79 13.16
C CYS A 190 -6.30 -16.61 14.32
N GLY A 191 -7.53 -17.09 14.16
CA GLY A 191 -8.58 -16.99 15.18
C GLY A 191 -8.21 -17.69 16.48
N ARG A 192 -7.69 -18.92 16.39
CA ARG A 192 -7.26 -19.69 17.59
C ARG A 192 -6.12 -19.04 18.35
N ARG A 193 -5.13 -18.49 17.61
CA ARG A 193 -3.92 -17.91 18.23
C ARG A 193 -4.14 -16.51 18.79
N TYR A 194 -4.96 -15.69 18.12
CA TYR A 194 -5.02 -14.24 18.37
C TYR A 194 -6.43 -13.68 18.49
N GLY A 195 -7.47 -14.49 18.64
CA GLY A 195 -8.88 -14.11 18.55
C GLY A 195 -9.25 -12.73 19.11
N ASP A 196 -8.92 -12.44 20.37
CA ASP A 196 -9.21 -11.14 20.99
C ASP A 196 -8.37 -10.00 20.43
N VAL A 197 -7.13 -10.28 20.02
CA VAL A 197 -6.23 -9.27 19.45
C VAL A 197 -6.72 -8.86 18.05
N LEU A 198 -7.18 -9.82 17.23
CA LEU A 198 -7.63 -9.57 15.85
C LEU A 198 -8.74 -8.53 15.75
N LYS A 199 -9.61 -8.42 16.75
CA LYS A 199 -10.68 -7.41 16.81
C LYS A 199 -10.14 -5.99 16.74
N HIS A 200 -8.89 -5.79 17.18
CA HIS A 200 -8.26 -4.50 17.36
C HIS A 200 -7.14 -4.21 16.35
N ILE A 201 -6.81 -5.14 15.47
CA ILE A 201 -5.87 -4.95 14.37
C ILE A 201 -6.64 -4.37 13.18
N ASN A 202 -6.66 -3.04 13.07
CA ASN A 202 -7.37 -2.31 12.01
C ASN A 202 -6.78 -0.90 11.85
N THR A 203 -7.02 -0.28 10.70
CA THR A 203 -6.45 1.03 10.34
C THR A 203 -6.88 2.15 11.30
N LYS A 204 -8.13 2.15 11.77
CA LYS A 204 -8.59 3.17 12.75
C LYS A 204 -7.80 3.13 14.05
N ASN A 205 -7.44 1.95 14.52
CA ASN A 205 -6.64 1.81 15.73
C ASN A 205 -5.17 2.18 15.48
N VAL A 206 -4.60 1.85 14.31
CA VAL A 206 -3.26 2.33 13.92
C VAL A 206 -3.23 3.86 13.85
N ALA A 207 -4.26 4.51 13.32
CA ALA A 207 -4.36 5.97 13.32
C ALA A 207 -4.42 6.56 14.76
N ARG A 208 -5.10 5.89 15.70
CA ARG A 208 -5.08 6.27 17.13
C ARG A 208 -3.70 6.05 17.75
N ASP A 209 -2.99 4.99 17.36
CA ASP A 209 -1.60 4.76 17.77
C ASP A 209 -0.69 5.90 17.30
N MET A 210 -0.85 6.38 16.08
CA MET A 210 -0.12 7.55 15.57
C MET A 210 -0.40 8.79 16.41
N ASP A 211 -1.66 9.02 16.85
CA ASP A 211 -1.97 10.14 17.75
C ASP A 211 -1.39 9.94 19.15
N ALA A 212 -1.30 8.71 19.64
CA ALA A 212 -0.63 8.39 20.89
C ALA A 212 0.90 8.65 20.79
N ILE A 213 1.54 8.26 19.68
CA ILE A 213 2.95 8.58 19.38
C ILE A 213 3.14 10.10 19.36
N ARG A 214 2.30 10.84 18.64
CA ARG A 214 2.34 12.31 18.62
C ARG A 214 2.35 12.91 20.02
N ARG A 215 1.44 12.46 20.89
CA ARG A 215 1.35 12.94 22.29
C ARG A 215 2.58 12.57 23.12
N ALA A 216 3.05 11.32 22.98
CA ALA A 216 4.25 10.87 23.68
C ALA A 216 5.52 11.63 23.26
N LEU A 217 5.54 12.17 22.03
CA LEU A 217 6.58 13.04 21.52
C LEU A 217 6.38 14.53 21.85
N GLY A 218 5.35 14.89 22.60
CA GLY A 218 5.02 16.28 22.97
C GLY A 218 4.62 17.16 21.78
N GLN A 219 4.22 16.60 20.65
CA GLN A 219 4.00 17.36 19.43
C GLN A 219 2.53 17.84 19.31
N PRO A 220 2.26 19.13 19.06
CA PRO A 220 0.91 19.62 18.80
C PRO A 220 0.34 19.07 17.49
N LYS A 221 1.20 18.89 16.49
CA LYS A 221 0.90 18.34 15.15
C LYS A 221 2.04 17.44 14.68
N ILE A 222 1.72 16.48 13.81
CA ILE A 222 2.72 15.67 13.12
C ILE A 222 2.88 16.09 11.66
N ASN A 223 4.06 15.82 11.09
CA ASN A 223 4.20 15.60 9.67
C ASN A 223 4.12 14.08 9.42
N TYR A 224 3.73 13.69 8.22
CA TYR A 224 3.57 12.29 7.86
C TYR A 224 4.01 12.03 6.43
N PHE A 225 4.65 10.91 6.21
CA PHE A 225 4.97 10.40 4.89
C PHE A 225 4.55 8.94 4.78
N GLY A 226 3.63 8.65 3.86
CA GLY A 226 3.11 7.29 3.67
C GLY A 226 3.11 6.86 2.20
N TYR A 227 3.57 5.63 1.97
CA TYR A 227 3.49 4.95 0.68
C TYR A 227 2.36 3.93 0.67
N SER A 228 1.71 3.68 -0.48
CA SER A 228 0.82 2.53 -0.65
C SER A 228 -0.31 2.52 0.39
N TYR A 229 -0.53 1.42 1.11
CA TYR A 229 -1.46 1.40 2.25
C TYR A 229 -1.22 2.55 3.25
N GLY A 230 0.02 3.02 3.42
CA GLY A 230 0.31 4.19 4.25
C GLY A 230 -0.45 5.45 3.82
N THR A 231 -0.88 5.53 2.57
CA THR A 231 -1.73 6.62 2.08
C THR A 231 -3.16 6.51 2.59
N TYR A 232 -3.70 5.29 2.68
CA TYR A 232 -5.00 5.05 3.33
C TYR A 232 -4.93 5.33 4.83
N LEU A 233 -3.88 4.85 5.51
CA LEU A 233 -3.62 5.16 6.91
C LEU A 233 -3.52 6.67 7.16
N GLY A 234 -2.76 7.39 6.32
CA GLY A 234 -2.65 8.85 6.38
C GLY A 234 -3.99 9.55 6.15
N SER A 235 -4.77 9.09 5.17
CA SER A 235 -6.12 9.61 4.88
C SER A 235 -7.08 9.38 6.05
N VAL A 236 -7.02 8.20 6.69
CA VAL A 236 -7.79 7.89 7.92
C VAL A 236 -7.37 8.80 9.05
N TYR A 237 -6.07 8.98 9.29
CA TYR A 237 -5.55 9.87 10.32
C TYR A 237 -5.99 11.33 10.08
N ALA A 238 -5.84 11.82 8.86
CA ALA A 238 -6.23 13.17 8.47
C ALA A 238 -7.74 13.43 8.63
N SER A 239 -8.56 12.39 8.41
CA SER A 239 -10.03 12.47 8.61
C SER A 239 -10.43 12.42 10.07
N MET A 240 -9.74 11.61 10.90
CA MET A 240 -10.00 11.49 12.33
C MET A 240 -9.44 12.67 13.13
N PHE A 241 -8.28 13.20 12.74
CA PHE A 241 -7.51 14.20 13.48
C PHE A 241 -7.05 15.37 12.60
N PRO A 242 -7.95 16.06 11.86
CA PRO A 242 -7.57 17.06 10.86
C PRO A 242 -6.73 18.21 11.43
N LYS A 243 -6.98 18.61 12.68
CA LYS A 243 -6.24 19.69 13.37
C LYS A 243 -4.85 19.25 13.86
N ARG A 244 -4.50 17.95 13.77
CA ARG A 244 -3.22 17.38 14.23
C ARG A 244 -2.21 17.16 13.11
N VAL A 245 -2.55 17.48 11.87
CA VAL A 245 -1.68 17.37 10.70
C VAL A 245 -1.05 18.74 10.41
N ARG A 246 0.28 18.77 10.22
CA ARG A 246 1.02 19.94 9.75
C ARG A 246 1.33 19.82 8.25
N ARG A 247 2.06 18.79 7.85
CA ARG A 247 2.38 18.44 6.46
C ARG A 247 2.17 16.94 6.26
N MET A 248 1.64 16.55 5.12
CA MET A 248 1.38 15.14 4.83
C MET A 248 1.65 14.84 3.36
N VAL A 249 2.53 13.87 3.10
CA VAL A 249 2.81 13.33 1.77
C VAL A 249 2.21 11.93 1.67
N LEU A 250 1.41 11.70 0.64
CA LEU A 250 0.78 10.41 0.34
C LEU A 250 1.18 10.01 -1.08
N ASP A 251 2.02 8.99 -1.20
CA ASP A 251 2.59 8.54 -2.47
C ASP A 251 2.05 7.16 -2.84
N SER A 252 1.55 7.02 -4.06
CA SER A 252 0.90 5.79 -4.55
C SER A 252 -0.40 5.51 -3.79
N VAL A 253 -1.44 6.24 -4.16
CA VAL A 253 -2.62 6.51 -3.33
C VAL A 253 -3.69 5.42 -3.46
N VAL A 254 -4.03 4.78 -2.35
CA VAL A 254 -5.13 3.80 -2.26
C VAL A 254 -6.49 4.46 -2.48
N ARG A 255 -7.37 3.83 -3.27
CA ARG A 255 -8.76 4.23 -3.47
C ARG A 255 -9.62 3.96 -2.24
N PRO A 256 -10.09 4.99 -1.49
CA PRO A 256 -10.84 4.77 -0.25
C PRO A 256 -12.19 4.07 -0.43
N SER A 257 -12.91 4.38 -1.51
CA SER A 257 -14.23 3.77 -1.77
C SER A 257 -14.16 2.27 -2.08
N GLY A 258 -12.98 1.78 -2.50
CA GLY A 258 -12.77 0.36 -2.85
C GLY A 258 -12.27 -0.51 -1.71
N VAL A 259 -12.05 0.06 -0.54
CA VAL A 259 -11.44 -0.65 0.60
C VAL A 259 -12.35 -1.76 1.12
N TRP A 260 -11.94 -3.07 0.97
CA TRP A 260 -10.72 -3.52 0.30
C TRP A 260 -11.02 -4.37 -0.94
N TYR A 261 -12.16 -5.07 -0.98
CA TYR A 261 -12.49 -6.06 -2.01
C TYR A 261 -12.46 -5.45 -3.43
N GLU A 262 -13.12 -4.32 -3.60
CA GLU A 262 -13.21 -3.66 -4.91
C GLU A 262 -11.85 -3.09 -5.36
N ALA A 263 -11.03 -2.56 -4.42
CA ALA A 263 -9.70 -2.09 -4.74
C ALA A 263 -8.78 -3.23 -5.22
N ASN A 264 -8.93 -4.43 -4.67
CA ASN A 264 -8.20 -5.61 -5.14
C ASN A 264 -8.68 -6.08 -6.53
N LEU A 265 -9.97 -5.92 -6.86
CA LEU A 265 -10.45 -6.19 -8.22
C LEU A 265 -9.89 -5.19 -9.23
N ASP A 266 -9.75 -3.90 -8.87
CA ASP A 266 -9.12 -2.88 -9.72
C ASP A 266 -7.65 -3.23 -10.03
N GLN A 267 -6.94 -3.79 -9.06
CA GLN A 267 -5.55 -4.20 -9.24
C GLN A 267 -5.38 -5.22 -10.37
N ASN A 268 -6.32 -6.15 -10.55
CA ASN A 268 -6.18 -7.22 -11.53
C ASN A 268 -5.94 -6.69 -12.95
N ALA A 269 -6.74 -5.70 -13.39
CA ALA A 269 -6.55 -5.07 -14.69
C ALA A 269 -5.30 -4.17 -14.75
N ALA A 270 -4.98 -3.50 -13.65
CA ALA A 270 -3.81 -2.64 -13.58
C ALA A 270 -2.49 -3.43 -13.62
N PHE A 271 -2.42 -4.58 -12.98
CA PHE A 271 -1.27 -5.49 -13.04
C PHE A 271 -1.13 -6.14 -14.41
N GLU A 272 -2.23 -6.49 -15.09
CA GLU A 272 -2.18 -6.96 -16.49
C GLU A 272 -1.53 -5.90 -17.38
N LYS A 273 -2.07 -4.67 -17.35
CA LYS A 273 -1.49 -3.54 -18.10
C LYS A 273 0.01 -3.38 -17.83
N ARG A 274 0.44 -3.56 -16.58
CA ARG A 274 1.85 -3.45 -16.21
C ARG A 274 2.70 -4.62 -16.73
N ALA A 275 2.17 -5.82 -16.74
CA ALA A 275 2.81 -6.98 -17.36
C ALA A 275 2.98 -6.74 -18.87
N ASP A 276 1.96 -6.22 -19.56
CA ASP A 276 2.04 -5.85 -20.97
C ASP A 276 3.14 -4.82 -21.26
N ILE A 277 3.26 -3.79 -20.39
CA ILE A 277 4.31 -2.77 -20.51
C ILE A 277 5.71 -3.41 -20.31
N PHE A 278 5.86 -4.34 -19.38
CA PHE A 278 7.10 -5.10 -19.20
C PHE A 278 7.40 -5.97 -20.42
N PHE A 279 6.45 -6.73 -20.94
CA PHE A 279 6.65 -7.57 -22.14
C PHE A 279 6.99 -6.71 -23.37
N ALA A 280 6.36 -5.56 -23.52
CA ALA A 280 6.69 -4.62 -24.59
C ALA A 280 8.11 -4.04 -24.44
N TRP A 281 8.56 -3.80 -23.22
CA TRP A 281 9.93 -3.38 -22.96
C TRP A 281 10.92 -4.49 -23.31
N VAL A 282 10.70 -5.75 -22.88
CA VAL A 282 11.55 -6.90 -23.23
C VAL A 282 11.64 -7.07 -24.75
N ALA A 283 10.52 -6.94 -25.47
CA ALA A 283 10.47 -7.06 -26.92
C ALA A 283 11.34 -6.01 -27.65
N ARG A 284 11.45 -4.79 -27.13
CA ARG A 284 12.36 -3.76 -27.66
C ARG A 284 13.83 -4.13 -27.53
N TRP A 285 14.14 -5.00 -26.57
CA TRP A 285 15.50 -5.51 -26.31
C TRP A 285 15.68 -6.96 -26.76
N ASP A 286 15.00 -7.35 -27.87
CA ASP A 286 15.11 -8.71 -28.41
C ASP A 286 16.54 -9.07 -28.82
N SER A 287 17.36 -8.08 -29.20
CA SER A 287 18.80 -8.27 -29.45
C SER A 287 19.59 -8.75 -28.22
N VAL A 288 19.07 -8.50 -27.00
CA VAL A 288 19.69 -8.89 -25.72
C VAL A 288 19.07 -10.18 -25.19
N TYR A 289 17.72 -10.27 -25.21
CA TYR A 289 16.99 -11.33 -24.51
C TYR A 289 16.51 -12.46 -25.42
N HIS A 290 16.39 -12.25 -26.73
CA HIS A 290 15.94 -13.22 -27.73
C HIS A 290 14.58 -13.88 -27.41
N LEU A 291 13.67 -13.11 -26.80
CA LEU A 291 12.33 -13.58 -26.40
C LEU A 291 11.23 -13.19 -27.39
N GLY A 292 11.61 -12.53 -28.50
CA GLY A 292 10.70 -12.09 -29.56
C GLY A 292 10.49 -10.59 -29.62
N ARG A 293 10.21 -10.09 -30.85
CA ARG A 293 10.13 -8.66 -31.18
C ARG A 293 8.78 -8.01 -30.90
N THR A 294 7.84 -8.73 -30.28
CA THR A 294 6.52 -8.20 -29.91
C THR A 294 6.18 -8.57 -28.47
N ALA A 295 5.41 -7.73 -27.79
CA ALA A 295 4.93 -8.01 -26.43
C ALA A 295 4.24 -9.39 -26.35
N ARG A 296 3.40 -9.72 -27.35
CA ARG A 296 2.71 -11.01 -27.44
C ARG A 296 3.67 -12.21 -27.55
N ALA A 297 4.78 -12.07 -28.26
CA ALA A 297 5.78 -13.14 -28.35
C ALA A 297 6.49 -13.35 -27.01
N VAL A 298 6.83 -12.27 -26.32
CA VAL A 298 7.43 -12.32 -24.98
C VAL A 298 6.44 -12.91 -23.95
N GLU A 299 5.18 -12.49 -23.98
CA GLU A 299 4.12 -13.05 -23.15
C GLU A 299 3.94 -14.55 -23.39
N ALA A 300 3.90 -14.98 -24.65
CA ALA A 300 3.82 -16.40 -25.00
C ALA A 300 5.02 -17.20 -24.42
N ASN A 301 6.22 -16.63 -24.44
CA ASN A 301 7.39 -17.22 -23.82
C ASN A 301 7.30 -17.24 -22.29
N TYR A 302 6.72 -16.21 -21.65
CA TYR A 302 6.43 -16.22 -20.22
C TYR A 302 5.52 -17.40 -19.84
N TYR A 303 4.41 -17.59 -20.55
CA TYR A 303 3.50 -18.72 -20.29
C TYR A 303 4.07 -20.08 -20.69
N LYS A 304 4.96 -20.15 -21.69
CA LYS A 304 5.75 -21.35 -21.99
C LYS A 304 6.66 -21.74 -20.82
N GLY A 305 7.33 -20.76 -20.20
CA GLY A 305 8.14 -20.98 -18.99
C GLY A 305 7.31 -21.47 -17.81
N MET A 306 6.12 -20.89 -17.61
CA MET A 306 5.16 -21.33 -16.59
C MET A 306 4.66 -22.77 -16.85
N ALA A 307 4.42 -23.14 -18.10
CA ALA A 307 4.01 -24.50 -18.46
C ALA A 307 5.10 -25.54 -18.15
N LYS A 308 6.38 -25.20 -18.32
CA LYS A 308 7.51 -26.07 -17.94
C LYS A 308 7.48 -26.36 -16.43
N VAL A 309 7.39 -25.35 -15.57
CA VAL A 309 7.36 -25.55 -14.10
C VAL A 309 6.06 -26.22 -13.62
N ARG A 310 4.96 -26.07 -14.37
CA ARG A 310 3.70 -26.80 -14.08
C ARG A 310 3.88 -28.29 -14.30
N LYS A 311 4.60 -28.70 -15.37
CA LYS A 311 4.87 -30.11 -15.67
C LYS A 311 5.89 -30.71 -14.70
N ALA A 312 6.92 -29.98 -14.37
CA ALA A 312 8.00 -30.39 -13.48
C ALA A 312 8.44 -29.19 -12.62
N PRO A 313 7.93 -29.06 -11.39
CA PRO A 313 8.37 -28.01 -10.47
C PRO A 313 9.87 -28.10 -10.20
N ILE A 314 10.56 -26.97 -10.26
CA ILE A 314 12.00 -26.89 -9.99
C ILE A 314 12.21 -27.23 -8.51
N ASP A 315 13.07 -28.22 -8.24
CA ASP A 315 13.41 -28.72 -6.89
C ASP A 315 12.18 -29.14 -6.06
N GLY A 316 11.04 -29.42 -6.73
CA GLY A 316 9.76 -29.68 -6.05
C GLY A 316 9.16 -28.45 -5.36
N LYS A 317 9.77 -27.28 -5.47
CA LYS A 317 9.44 -26.04 -4.75
C LYS A 317 8.89 -24.93 -5.64
N ILE A 318 9.44 -24.74 -6.85
CA ILE A 318 9.02 -23.66 -7.75
C ILE A 318 8.09 -24.24 -8.81
N GLY A 319 6.80 -24.16 -8.54
CA GLY A 319 5.72 -24.47 -9.48
C GLY A 319 5.18 -23.19 -10.14
N PRO A 320 4.00 -23.25 -10.78
CA PRO A 320 3.43 -22.11 -11.50
C PRO A 320 3.07 -20.93 -10.59
N ALA A 321 2.71 -21.16 -9.31
CA ALA A 321 2.44 -20.11 -8.36
C ALA A 321 3.72 -19.34 -7.99
N GLU A 322 4.78 -20.05 -7.63
CA GLU A 322 6.07 -19.46 -7.29
C GLU A 322 6.71 -18.77 -8.50
N TYR A 323 6.58 -19.36 -9.70
CA TYR A 323 7.02 -18.75 -10.94
C TYR A 323 6.33 -17.39 -11.18
N ASN A 324 5.01 -17.33 -11.01
CA ASN A 324 4.28 -16.06 -11.10
C ASN A 324 4.81 -15.05 -10.06
N ASP A 325 5.00 -15.48 -8.81
CA ASP A 325 5.49 -14.59 -7.74
C ASP A 325 6.86 -13.99 -8.04
N VAL A 326 7.77 -14.72 -8.69
CA VAL A 326 9.07 -14.20 -9.13
C VAL A 326 8.90 -13.01 -10.09
N PHE A 327 7.89 -13.01 -10.94
CA PHE A 327 7.69 -11.95 -11.93
C PHE A 327 6.73 -10.83 -11.51
N VAL A 328 5.94 -11.00 -10.47
CA VAL A 328 5.03 -9.95 -9.96
C VAL A 328 5.74 -8.63 -9.65
N PRO A 329 6.99 -8.61 -9.10
CA PRO A 329 7.73 -7.37 -8.86
C PRO A 329 7.90 -6.46 -10.08
N ASN A 330 7.91 -7.02 -11.30
CA ASN A 330 7.99 -6.24 -12.55
C ASN A 330 6.79 -5.31 -12.76
N ALA A 331 5.65 -5.66 -12.22
CA ALA A 331 4.46 -4.82 -12.26
C ALA A 331 4.45 -3.74 -11.17
N TYR A 332 5.29 -3.87 -10.14
CA TYR A 332 5.51 -2.82 -9.15
C TYR A 332 6.58 -1.82 -9.57
N ARG A 333 7.66 -2.29 -10.24
CA ARG A 333 8.86 -1.47 -10.46
C ARG A 333 9.59 -1.86 -11.74
N ASN A 334 10.10 -0.86 -12.46
CA ASN A 334 10.81 -1.11 -13.71
C ASN A 334 12.31 -1.37 -13.51
N TYR A 335 12.91 -0.98 -12.42
CA TYR A 335 14.35 -1.22 -12.18
C TYR A 335 14.70 -2.71 -11.99
N THR A 336 13.72 -3.57 -11.71
CA THR A 336 13.91 -5.03 -11.66
C THR A 336 13.84 -5.69 -13.04
N TRP A 337 13.43 -4.98 -14.08
CA TRP A 337 13.17 -5.54 -15.40
C TRP A 337 14.36 -6.21 -16.06
N PRO A 338 15.60 -5.63 -16.05
CA PRO A 338 16.74 -6.27 -16.68
C PRO A 338 17.03 -7.66 -16.12
N ASP A 339 17.05 -7.79 -14.80
CA ASP A 339 17.33 -9.06 -14.12
C ASP A 339 16.23 -10.10 -14.40
N HIS A 340 14.96 -9.71 -14.29
CA HIS A 340 13.85 -10.63 -14.52
C HIS A 340 13.71 -11.01 -16.01
N ALA A 341 14.02 -10.12 -16.95
CA ALA A 341 14.05 -10.48 -18.37
C ALA A 341 15.15 -11.50 -18.68
N LYS A 342 16.32 -11.33 -18.04
CA LYS A 342 17.41 -12.32 -18.13
C LYS A 342 16.98 -13.66 -17.54
N VAL A 343 16.38 -13.68 -16.35
CA VAL A 343 15.86 -14.90 -15.71
C VAL A 343 14.83 -15.60 -16.61
N LEU A 344 13.94 -14.84 -17.25
CA LEU A 344 12.96 -15.39 -18.19
C LEU A 344 13.64 -16.01 -19.43
N ALA A 345 14.61 -15.31 -20.02
CA ALA A 345 15.34 -15.78 -21.20
C ALA A 345 16.14 -17.05 -20.88
N ASP A 346 16.88 -17.06 -19.78
CA ASP A 346 17.68 -18.22 -19.34
C ASP A 346 16.80 -19.46 -19.14
N TRP A 347 15.67 -19.30 -18.47
CA TRP A 347 14.74 -20.41 -18.24
C TRP A 347 14.07 -20.91 -19.52
N VAL A 348 13.56 -20.01 -20.35
CA VAL A 348 12.75 -20.41 -21.52
C VAL A 348 13.61 -20.97 -22.64
N LEU A 349 14.75 -20.32 -22.92
CA LEU A 349 15.62 -20.65 -24.06
C LEU A 349 16.62 -21.76 -23.73
N ARG A 350 17.17 -21.74 -22.51
CA ARG A 350 18.26 -22.65 -22.11
C ARG A 350 17.87 -23.70 -21.06
N GLY A 351 16.72 -23.56 -20.42
CA GLY A 351 16.32 -24.40 -19.28
C GLY A 351 17.11 -24.13 -18.00
N ASP A 352 17.86 -23.03 -17.96
CA ASP A 352 18.62 -22.64 -16.78
C ASP A 352 17.69 -22.04 -15.72
N ALA A 353 17.56 -22.75 -14.60
CA ALA A 353 16.71 -22.37 -13.47
C ALA A 353 17.44 -21.58 -12.38
N SER A 354 18.74 -21.30 -12.53
CA SER A 354 19.57 -20.65 -11.50
C SER A 354 19.00 -19.30 -11.07
N GLY A 355 18.58 -18.48 -12.05
CA GLY A 355 17.96 -17.19 -11.80
C GLY A 355 16.61 -17.30 -11.09
N LEU A 356 15.78 -18.30 -11.45
CA LEU A 356 14.51 -18.55 -10.75
C LEU A 356 14.75 -18.95 -9.29
N ARG A 357 15.75 -19.80 -9.00
CA ARG A 357 16.14 -20.16 -7.63
C ARG A 357 16.62 -18.94 -6.84
N ALA A 358 17.43 -18.09 -7.44
CA ALA A 358 17.97 -16.90 -6.80
C ALA A 358 16.88 -15.85 -6.49
N GLN A 359 15.88 -15.70 -7.37
CA GLN A 359 14.78 -14.76 -7.19
C GLN A 359 13.65 -15.32 -6.32
N PHE A 360 13.50 -16.63 -6.23
CA PHE A 360 12.54 -17.27 -5.36
C PHE A 360 13.09 -17.31 -3.93
N GLY A 361 12.73 -16.30 -3.13
CA GLY A 361 13.00 -16.29 -1.69
C GLY A 361 11.96 -17.10 -0.93
N GLU A 362 12.40 -18.06 -0.10
CA GLU A 362 11.51 -18.68 0.88
C GLU A 362 11.03 -17.62 1.88
N PRO A 363 9.70 -17.45 2.09
CA PRO A 363 9.21 -16.46 3.03
C PRO A 363 9.75 -16.71 4.44
N ASP A 364 10.51 -15.75 4.94
CA ASP A 364 11.01 -15.75 6.31
C ASP A 364 9.89 -15.42 7.32
N TRP A 365 10.24 -15.40 8.60
CA TRP A 365 9.31 -15.04 9.66
C TRP A 365 8.70 -13.63 9.44
N LEU A 366 9.49 -12.69 8.92
CA LEU A 366 9.07 -11.32 8.71
C LEU A 366 8.01 -11.22 7.60
N ALA A 367 8.17 -11.97 6.51
CA ALA A 367 7.16 -12.09 5.46
C ALA A 367 5.86 -12.70 5.99
N GLN A 368 5.95 -13.74 6.85
CA GLN A 368 4.79 -14.36 7.49
C GLN A 368 4.07 -13.41 8.44
N ASN A 369 4.82 -12.65 9.26
CA ASN A 369 4.26 -11.61 10.12
C ASN A 369 3.58 -10.52 9.30
N SER A 370 4.24 -10.04 8.25
CA SER A 370 3.69 -9.04 7.33
C SER A 370 2.36 -9.50 6.70
N TYR A 371 2.29 -10.75 6.23
CA TYR A 371 1.07 -11.31 5.68
C TYR A 371 -0.04 -11.50 6.73
N ALA A 372 0.30 -11.90 7.96
CA ALA A 372 -0.66 -12.02 9.04
C ALA A 372 -1.30 -10.67 9.39
N ILE A 373 -0.53 -9.60 9.38
CA ILE A 373 -1.04 -8.25 9.60
C ILE A 373 -1.81 -7.74 8.39
N TYR A 374 -1.33 -8.03 7.16
CA TYR A 374 -2.06 -7.69 5.93
C TYR A 374 -3.49 -8.24 5.98
N THR A 375 -3.63 -9.53 6.26
CA THR A 375 -4.93 -10.19 6.35
C THR A 375 -5.74 -9.67 7.55
N ALA A 376 -5.12 -9.51 8.72
CA ALA A 376 -5.83 -9.03 9.91
C ALA A 376 -6.40 -7.61 9.71
N VAL A 377 -5.62 -6.69 9.15
CA VAL A 377 -6.08 -5.32 8.86
C VAL A 377 -7.12 -5.32 7.75
N GLY A 378 -6.82 -5.94 6.60
CA GLY A 378 -7.71 -5.96 5.45
C GLY A 378 -9.06 -6.58 5.77
N CYS A 379 -9.08 -7.75 6.41
CA CYS A 379 -10.31 -8.45 6.77
C CYS A 379 -11.10 -7.74 7.89
N ARG A 380 -10.43 -6.88 8.70
CA ARG A 380 -11.09 -6.18 9.81
C ARG A 380 -11.54 -4.77 9.47
N ASP A 381 -10.90 -4.07 8.54
CA ASP A 381 -11.25 -2.70 8.16
C ASP A 381 -12.60 -2.61 7.48
N ALA A 382 -12.94 -3.59 6.65
CA ALA A 382 -14.17 -3.64 5.85
C ALA A 382 -14.79 -5.03 5.85
N ALA A 383 -16.08 -5.10 5.57
CA ALA A 383 -16.77 -6.37 5.34
C ALA A 383 -16.42 -6.90 3.95
N TRP A 384 -15.88 -8.12 3.90
CA TRP A 384 -15.60 -8.84 2.65
C TRP A 384 -16.77 -9.79 2.32
N PRO A 385 -17.01 -10.10 1.02
CA PRO A 385 -17.99 -11.11 0.66
C PRO A 385 -17.67 -12.45 1.32
N ARG A 386 -18.64 -13.00 2.08
CA ARG A 386 -18.50 -14.32 2.73
C ARG A 386 -18.86 -15.46 1.80
N ASN A 387 -19.58 -15.20 0.73
CA ASN A 387 -19.98 -16.17 -0.28
C ASN A 387 -18.88 -16.30 -1.35
N TRP A 388 -18.17 -17.42 -1.36
CA TRP A 388 -17.13 -17.70 -2.33
C TRP A 388 -17.60 -17.71 -3.78
N LYS A 389 -18.88 -18.01 -4.07
CA LYS A 389 -19.42 -17.96 -5.44
C LYS A 389 -19.26 -16.57 -6.06
N ARG A 390 -19.37 -15.49 -5.26
CA ARG A 390 -19.11 -14.14 -5.74
C ARG A 390 -17.64 -13.95 -6.15
N TRP A 391 -16.70 -14.38 -5.32
CA TRP A 391 -15.26 -14.32 -5.62
C TRP A 391 -14.93 -15.07 -6.90
N HIS A 392 -15.43 -16.32 -7.01
CA HIS A 392 -15.25 -17.14 -8.21
C HIS A 392 -15.78 -16.45 -9.46
N ALA A 393 -16.99 -15.88 -9.40
CA ALA A 393 -17.62 -15.19 -10.53
C ALA A 393 -16.82 -13.95 -10.94
N ASP A 394 -16.42 -13.11 -9.98
CA ASP A 394 -15.70 -11.86 -10.24
C ASP A 394 -14.30 -12.13 -10.84
N HIS A 395 -13.52 -13.02 -10.24
CA HIS A 395 -12.17 -13.34 -10.73
C HIS A 395 -12.20 -14.14 -12.03
N SER A 396 -13.12 -15.09 -12.20
CA SER A 396 -13.30 -15.79 -13.48
C SER A 396 -13.69 -14.85 -14.60
N ARG A 397 -14.57 -13.86 -14.33
CA ARG A 397 -14.94 -12.84 -15.31
C ARG A 397 -13.72 -12.04 -15.75
N GLN A 398 -12.93 -11.48 -14.81
CA GLN A 398 -11.75 -10.70 -15.13
C GLN A 398 -10.67 -11.53 -15.84
N HIS A 399 -10.47 -12.78 -15.42
CA HIS A 399 -9.53 -13.68 -16.07
C HIS A 399 -9.94 -13.96 -17.54
N ARG A 400 -11.24 -14.23 -17.82
CA ARG A 400 -11.73 -14.37 -19.21
C ARG A 400 -11.64 -13.10 -20.04
N GLN A 401 -11.62 -11.92 -19.40
CA GLN A 401 -11.40 -10.62 -20.06
C GLN A 401 -9.92 -10.36 -20.40
N GLY A 402 -9.04 -11.31 -20.14
CA GLY A 402 -7.61 -11.21 -20.42
C GLY A 402 -6.75 -10.76 -19.24
N ASN A 403 -7.32 -10.45 -18.07
CA ASN A 403 -6.53 -10.11 -16.89
C ASN A 403 -6.01 -11.39 -16.23
N THR A 404 -4.95 -11.96 -16.78
CA THR A 404 -4.48 -13.32 -16.44
C THR A 404 -3.30 -13.31 -15.47
N PHE A 405 -2.51 -12.22 -15.44
CA PHE A 405 -1.24 -12.16 -14.74
C PHE A 405 -1.38 -12.24 -13.22
N LEU A 406 -2.32 -11.50 -12.61
CA LEU A 406 -2.48 -11.44 -11.16
C LEU A 406 -3.82 -11.98 -10.63
N THR A 407 -4.87 -12.05 -11.43
CA THR A 407 -6.26 -12.20 -10.96
C THR A 407 -6.47 -13.34 -9.96
N TRP A 408 -6.01 -14.54 -10.26
CA TRP A 408 -6.17 -15.67 -9.34
C TRP A 408 -5.16 -15.69 -8.19
N ASN A 409 -3.95 -15.16 -8.40
CA ASN A 409 -3.01 -14.90 -7.32
C ASN A 409 -3.65 -13.98 -6.27
N ASN A 410 -4.18 -12.84 -6.71
CA ASN A 410 -4.84 -11.85 -5.86
C ASN A 410 -6.07 -12.43 -5.14
N ALA A 411 -6.87 -13.26 -5.83
CA ALA A 411 -7.98 -13.96 -5.22
C ALA A 411 -7.54 -14.80 -4.01
N TRP A 412 -6.52 -15.64 -4.19
CA TRP A 412 -6.06 -16.54 -3.15
C TRP A 412 -5.29 -15.82 -2.04
N TYR A 413 -4.56 -14.75 -2.38
CA TYR A 413 -3.87 -13.92 -1.40
C TYR A 413 -4.86 -13.31 -0.39
N ASN A 414 -6.06 -12.95 -0.85
CA ASN A 414 -7.11 -12.34 -0.04
C ASN A 414 -8.19 -13.31 0.46
N ALA A 415 -8.23 -14.55 -0.05
CA ALA A 415 -9.25 -15.55 0.28
C ALA A 415 -9.48 -15.79 1.79
N PRO A 416 -8.49 -15.71 2.68
CA PRO A 416 -8.73 -15.82 4.11
C PRO A 416 -9.79 -14.85 4.64
N CYS A 417 -9.98 -13.67 4.01
CA CYS A 417 -10.99 -12.70 4.43
C CYS A 417 -12.43 -13.18 4.24
N ALA A 418 -12.68 -14.11 3.31
CA ALA A 418 -13.99 -14.76 3.17
C ALA A 418 -14.35 -15.62 4.39
N PHE A 419 -13.35 -16.08 5.14
CA PHE A 419 -13.48 -17.00 6.28
C PHE A 419 -13.02 -16.40 7.60
N TRP A 420 -12.66 -15.11 7.61
CA TRP A 420 -12.04 -14.48 8.77
C TRP A 420 -12.93 -14.57 10.01
N PRO A 421 -12.36 -14.96 11.19
CA PRO A 421 -13.15 -15.27 12.39
C PRO A 421 -13.76 -14.03 13.06
N VAL A 422 -13.23 -12.85 12.78
CA VAL A 422 -13.72 -11.58 13.31
C VAL A 422 -14.51 -10.83 12.23
N PRO A 423 -15.72 -10.34 12.51
CA PRO A 423 -16.48 -9.58 11.53
C PRO A 423 -15.71 -8.36 10.99
N GLY A 424 -15.82 -8.12 9.70
CA GLY A 424 -15.32 -6.89 9.08
C GLY A 424 -16.01 -5.66 9.68
N GLY A 425 -15.25 -4.58 9.81
CA GLY A 425 -15.74 -3.30 10.31
C GLY A 425 -16.38 -2.44 9.23
N THR A 426 -16.78 -1.25 9.61
CA THR A 426 -17.15 -0.17 8.68
C THR A 426 -15.90 0.67 8.41
N PRO A 427 -15.48 0.84 7.14
CA PRO A 427 -14.36 1.72 6.79
C PRO A 427 -14.54 3.13 7.34
N GLN A 428 -13.43 3.81 7.61
CA GLN A 428 -13.47 5.22 7.99
C GLN A 428 -13.98 6.06 6.81
N LYS A 429 -14.96 6.93 7.06
CA LYS A 429 -15.34 7.94 6.06
C LYS A 429 -14.16 8.90 5.85
N ILE A 430 -13.64 8.94 4.63
CA ILE A 430 -12.49 9.77 4.26
C ILE A 430 -12.98 11.13 3.79
N GLY A 431 -12.26 12.17 4.21
CA GLY A 431 -12.47 13.55 3.77
C GLY A 431 -12.14 14.58 4.84
N GLY A 432 -11.89 15.82 4.43
CA GLY A 432 -11.49 16.91 5.32
C GLY A 432 -12.20 18.24 5.08
N GLY A 433 -13.14 18.29 4.11
CA GLY A 433 -13.80 19.56 3.71
C GLY A 433 -12.82 20.59 3.15
N LYS A 434 -13.30 21.83 2.91
CA LYS A 434 -12.50 22.93 2.33
C LYS A 434 -11.34 23.38 3.23
N HIS A 435 -11.46 23.22 4.53
CA HIS A 435 -10.44 23.59 5.53
C HIS A 435 -9.68 22.36 6.07
N GLY A 436 -9.68 21.28 5.32
CA GLY A 436 -8.93 20.08 5.64
C GLY A 436 -7.41 20.30 5.68
N PRO A 437 -6.65 19.30 6.13
CA PRO A 437 -5.19 19.41 6.22
C PRO A 437 -4.57 19.57 4.83
N ASN A 438 -3.43 20.27 4.79
CA ASN A 438 -2.64 20.44 3.59
C ASN A 438 -1.93 19.13 3.24
N ILE A 439 -2.43 18.40 2.25
CA ILE A 439 -1.87 17.12 1.80
C ILE A 439 -1.24 17.29 0.42
N LEU A 440 -0.08 16.71 0.21
CA LEU A 440 0.53 16.51 -1.09
C LEU A 440 0.35 15.04 -1.51
N LEU A 441 -0.35 14.83 -2.61
CA LEU A 441 -0.55 13.52 -3.23
C LEU A 441 0.46 13.37 -4.36
N VAL A 442 1.13 12.23 -4.44
CA VAL A 442 2.03 11.84 -5.53
C VAL A 442 1.51 10.55 -6.12
N GLN A 443 1.36 10.50 -7.46
CA GLN A 443 0.79 9.34 -8.10
C GLN A 443 1.45 9.03 -9.44
N PRO A 444 2.04 7.87 -9.63
CA PRO A 444 2.42 7.35 -10.95
C PRO A 444 1.19 6.94 -11.75
N GLU A 445 1.17 7.27 -13.05
CA GLU A 445 0.00 7.04 -13.91
C GLU A 445 -0.30 5.55 -14.13
N ASN A 446 0.74 4.72 -14.20
CA ASN A 446 0.63 3.27 -14.43
C ASN A 446 0.90 2.44 -13.16
N ASP A 447 0.69 3.00 -11.97
CA ASP A 447 0.81 2.24 -10.72
C ASP A 447 -0.25 1.13 -10.68
N ALA A 448 0.19 -0.13 -10.60
CA ALA A 448 -0.71 -1.27 -10.58
C ALA A 448 -1.27 -1.58 -9.19
N ALA A 449 -0.45 -1.36 -8.15
CA ALA A 449 -0.85 -1.68 -6.78
C ALA A 449 -1.86 -0.68 -6.21
N THR A 450 -1.75 0.59 -6.67
CA THR A 450 -2.68 1.67 -6.33
C THR A 450 -3.05 2.45 -7.60
N PRO A 451 -4.02 1.94 -8.37
CA PRO A 451 -4.41 2.55 -9.65
C PRO A 451 -4.77 4.03 -9.51
N VAL A 452 -4.40 4.82 -10.51
CA VAL A 452 -4.44 6.30 -10.51
C VAL A 452 -5.79 6.90 -10.09
N GLY A 453 -6.89 6.21 -10.31
CA GLY A 453 -8.23 6.63 -9.88
C GLY A 453 -8.34 6.90 -8.38
N GLY A 454 -7.56 6.18 -7.56
CA GLY A 454 -7.51 6.40 -6.11
C GLY A 454 -7.00 7.78 -5.73
N ALA A 455 -5.95 8.26 -6.41
CA ALA A 455 -5.40 9.59 -6.17
C ALA A 455 -6.38 10.71 -6.50
N PHE A 456 -7.10 10.61 -7.63
CA PHE A 456 -8.15 11.56 -7.98
C PHE A 456 -9.31 11.53 -6.99
N GLU A 457 -9.67 10.35 -6.49
CA GLU A 457 -10.71 10.23 -5.45
C GLU A 457 -10.30 10.94 -4.16
N VAL A 458 -9.08 10.66 -3.64
CA VAL A 458 -8.58 11.30 -2.42
C VAL A 458 -8.43 12.80 -2.62
N HIS A 459 -7.96 13.26 -3.78
CA HIS A 459 -7.87 14.68 -4.10
C HIS A 459 -9.24 15.38 -4.04
N ARG A 460 -10.29 14.74 -4.56
CA ARG A 460 -11.67 15.25 -4.46
C ARG A 460 -12.20 15.24 -3.01
N LEU A 461 -11.86 14.22 -2.22
CA LEU A 461 -12.28 14.10 -0.82
C LEU A 461 -11.57 15.08 0.13
N PHE A 462 -10.36 15.52 -0.24
CA PHE A 462 -9.60 16.57 0.44
C PHE A 462 -9.34 17.75 -0.51
N PRO A 463 -10.29 18.68 -0.69
CA PRO A 463 -10.16 19.77 -1.67
C PRO A 463 -8.96 20.70 -1.41
N SER A 464 -8.43 20.71 -0.18
CA SER A 464 -7.19 21.43 0.16
C SER A 464 -5.92 20.70 -0.26
N SER A 465 -5.99 19.43 -0.70
CA SER A 465 -4.82 18.69 -1.18
C SER A 465 -4.28 19.23 -2.50
N ARG A 466 -3.09 18.79 -2.89
CA ARG A 466 -2.53 18.98 -4.22
C ARG A 466 -2.04 17.65 -4.77
N LEU A 467 -2.35 17.38 -6.03
CA LEU A 467 -1.99 16.15 -6.73
C LEU A 467 -0.89 16.40 -7.75
N VAL A 468 0.21 15.68 -7.61
CA VAL A 468 1.30 15.59 -8.59
C VAL A 468 1.21 14.24 -9.30
N LEU A 469 1.02 14.27 -10.61
CA LEU A 469 0.95 13.08 -11.45
C LEU A 469 2.28 12.83 -12.18
N GLU A 470 2.86 11.64 -12.03
CA GLU A 470 3.99 11.19 -12.85
C GLU A 470 3.45 10.57 -14.14
N ARG A 471 3.48 11.33 -15.24
CA ARG A 471 3.00 10.87 -16.55
C ARG A 471 3.89 9.77 -17.10
N GLY A 472 3.28 8.64 -17.48
CA GLY A 472 3.99 7.44 -17.90
C GLY A 472 4.73 6.74 -16.78
N GLY A 473 4.55 7.17 -15.52
CA GLY A 473 5.19 6.59 -14.34
C GLY A 473 4.78 5.15 -14.11
N ASN A 474 5.76 4.31 -13.87
CA ASN A 474 5.60 2.85 -13.79
C ASN A 474 5.98 2.28 -12.43
N ASN A 475 6.43 3.09 -11.48
CA ASN A 475 6.96 2.61 -10.22
C ASN A 475 5.99 2.89 -9.07
N HIS A 476 5.65 1.87 -8.31
CA HIS A 476 4.92 2.01 -7.08
C HIS A 476 5.82 2.61 -5.99
N GLY A 477 5.40 3.71 -5.35
CA GLY A 477 6.24 4.51 -4.45
C GLY A 477 7.27 5.32 -5.24
N ALA A 478 6.85 6.43 -5.88
CA ALA A 478 7.64 7.11 -6.89
C ALA A 478 8.59 8.16 -6.34
N SER A 479 8.20 8.92 -5.31
CA SER A 479 9.02 9.97 -4.73
C SER A 479 9.90 9.44 -3.59
N LEU A 480 11.06 10.07 -3.43
CA LEU A 480 12.03 9.73 -2.38
C LEU A 480 12.27 8.21 -2.29
N SER A 481 12.46 7.60 -3.44
CA SER A 481 12.63 6.17 -3.64
C SER A 481 13.85 5.89 -4.52
N PRO A 482 14.27 4.63 -4.68
CA PRO A 482 15.36 4.27 -5.60
C PRO A 482 15.19 4.78 -7.03
N ASN A 483 13.95 5.02 -7.46
CA ASN A 483 13.62 5.57 -8.77
C ASN A 483 14.19 6.98 -9.05
N ARG A 484 14.47 7.75 -8.01
CA ARG A 484 15.13 9.07 -8.06
C ARG A 484 14.56 10.04 -9.11
N ASN A 485 13.24 10.12 -9.26
CA ASN A 485 12.62 11.14 -10.12
C ASN A 485 12.87 12.54 -9.54
N ALA A 486 13.80 13.28 -10.15
CA ALA A 486 14.23 14.59 -9.64
C ALA A 486 13.07 15.61 -9.57
N CYS A 487 12.13 15.57 -10.52
CA CYS A 487 10.95 16.43 -10.52
C CYS A 487 10.05 16.14 -9.31
N LEU A 488 9.70 14.87 -9.07
CA LEU A 488 8.88 14.48 -7.92
C LEU A 488 9.61 14.80 -6.61
N ASN A 489 10.89 14.43 -6.51
CA ASN A 489 11.70 14.66 -5.31
C ASN A 489 11.83 16.16 -5.00
N GLY A 490 12.01 17.01 -6.02
CA GLY A 490 12.07 18.46 -5.85
C GLY A 490 10.77 19.05 -5.30
N ILE A 491 9.60 18.62 -5.83
CA ILE A 491 8.28 19.07 -5.34
C ILE A 491 8.07 18.61 -3.89
N VAL A 492 8.36 17.36 -3.59
CA VAL A 492 8.21 16.80 -2.24
C VAL A 492 9.16 17.48 -1.25
N ALA A 493 10.43 17.68 -1.63
CA ALA A 493 11.41 18.37 -0.81
C ALA A 493 11.01 19.82 -0.55
N GLY A 494 10.55 20.55 -1.57
CA GLY A 494 10.03 21.91 -1.44
C GLY A 494 8.86 21.98 -0.46
N TYR A 495 7.91 21.05 -0.59
CA TYR A 495 6.77 20.96 0.33
C TYR A 495 7.21 20.64 1.77
N LEU A 496 8.09 19.66 1.95
CA LEU A 496 8.62 19.32 3.28
C LEU A 496 9.45 20.46 3.86
N GLY A 497 10.26 21.16 3.04
CA GLY A 497 11.10 22.26 3.50
C GLY A 497 10.34 23.52 3.87
N THR A 498 9.39 23.95 3.03
CA THR A 498 8.75 25.26 3.13
C THR A 498 7.23 25.21 3.33
N GLY A 499 6.58 24.08 3.01
CA GLY A 499 5.11 23.94 2.95
C GLY A 499 4.50 24.42 1.63
N VAL A 500 5.30 24.91 0.69
CA VAL A 500 4.83 25.32 -0.65
C VAL A 500 4.37 24.09 -1.45
N ARG A 501 3.23 24.21 -2.09
CA ARG A 501 2.60 23.20 -2.93
C ARG A 501 2.33 23.75 -4.31
N PRO A 502 2.17 22.89 -5.34
CA PRO A 502 1.73 23.36 -6.66
C PRO A 502 0.45 24.21 -6.59
N ALA A 503 0.31 25.14 -7.53
CA ALA A 503 -0.93 25.88 -7.68
C ALA A 503 -2.09 24.94 -8.02
N SER A 504 -3.31 25.26 -7.55
CA SER A 504 -4.50 24.45 -7.81
C SER A 504 -4.88 24.51 -9.29
N ARG A 505 -5.19 23.35 -9.87
CA ARG A 505 -5.64 23.19 -11.26
C ARG A 505 -6.79 22.19 -11.33
N LYS A 506 -7.53 22.17 -12.44
CA LYS A 506 -8.51 21.12 -12.73
C LYS A 506 -7.78 19.82 -13.03
N GLY A 507 -8.15 18.77 -12.33
CA GLY A 507 -7.48 17.45 -12.42
C GLY A 507 -6.23 17.38 -11.52
N ALA A 508 -5.08 17.01 -12.07
CA ALA A 508 -3.82 17.06 -11.32
C ALA A 508 -3.22 18.47 -11.33
N ASP A 509 -2.68 18.89 -10.20
CA ASP A 509 -2.15 20.25 -9.99
C ASP A 509 -0.75 20.44 -10.61
N ALA A 510 0.02 19.37 -10.70
CA ALA A 510 1.33 19.37 -11.34
C ALA A 510 1.60 18.03 -12.04
N PHE A 511 2.55 18.06 -12.97
CA PHE A 511 2.96 16.91 -13.74
C PHE A 511 4.48 16.77 -13.74
N CYS A 512 4.97 15.55 -13.51
CA CYS A 512 6.34 15.16 -13.76
C CYS A 512 6.38 14.11 -14.86
N LYS A 513 7.41 14.11 -15.70
CA LYS A 513 7.67 13.03 -16.66
C LYS A 513 8.27 11.85 -15.90
N ALA A 514 7.89 10.63 -16.27
CA ALA A 514 8.51 9.42 -15.72
C ALA A 514 10.01 9.38 -16.00
N THR A 515 10.76 8.74 -15.12
CA THR A 515 12.14 8.35 -15.41
C THR A 515 12.16 7.37 -16.59
N PRO A 516 13.20 7.40 -17.43
CA PRO A 516 13.36 6.42 -18.50
C PRO A 516 13.29 4.97 -17.97
N ALA A 517 12.76 4.08 -18.79
CA ALA A 517 12.87 2.65 -18.51
C ALA A 517 14.34 2.22 -18.53
N PRO A 518 14.74 1.18 -17.79
CA PRO A 518 16.12 0.70 -17.76
C PRO A 518 16.67 0.41 -19.15
N ASP A 519 17.94 0.69 -19.32
CA ASP A 519 18.73 0.24 -20.49
C ASP A 519 19.55 -0.98 -20.04
N PRO A 520 19.26 -2.19 -20.57
CA PRO A 520 19.96 -3.40 -20.14
C PRO A 520 21.39 -3.50 -20.68
N THR A 521 21.80 -2.59 -21.58
CA THR A 521 23.16 -2.53 -22.12
C THR A 521 24.04 -1.52 -21.38
N ALA A 522 23.43 -0.66 -20.56
CA ALA A 522 24.18 0.26 -19.70
C ALA A 522 24.98 -0.52 -18.64
N PRO A 523 26.19 -0.06 -18.29
CA PRO A 523 26.91 -0.63 -17.15
C PRO A 523 25.99 -0.69 -15.94
N ALA A 524 25.98 -1.83 -15.24
CA ALA A 524 25.15 -2.00 -14.05
C ALA A 524 25.42 -0.83 -13.10
N ALA A 525 24.50 0.14 -13.07
CA ALA A 525 24.47 1.08 -11.96
C ALA A 525 24.38 0.20 -10.71
N THR A 526 25.29 0.39 -9.75
CA THR A 526 25.29 -0.35 -8.50
C THR A 526 23.84 -0.40 -8.01
N SER A 527 23.21 -1.55 -8.23
CA SER A 527 21.79 -1.75 -7.98
C SER A 527 21.56 -1.40 -6.52
N ALA A 528 20.79 -0.33 -6.28
CA ALA A 528 20.33 -0.06 -4.93
C ALA A 528 19.66 -1.34 -4.44
N PRO A 529 19.95 -1.81 -3.20
CA PRO A 529 19.35 -3.02 -2.69
C PRO A 529 17.85 -2.98 -2.94
N VAL A 530 17.31 -4.02 -3.55
CA VAL A 530 15.87 -4.17 -3.75
C VAL A 530 15.23 -3.95 -2.38
N ASP A 531 14.37 -2.95 -2.24
CA ASP A 531 13.66 -2.73 -0.99
C ASP A 531 12.70 -3.91 -0.76
N PRO A 532 13.05 -4.86 0.12
CA PRO A 532 12.31 -6.11 0.26
C PRO A 532 10.88 -5.91 0.78
N VAL A 533 10.50 -4.69 1.06
CA VAL A 533 9.40 -4.38 1.97
C VAL A 533 8.18 -3.74 1.33
N LEU A 534 8.21 -3.41 0.05
CA LEU A 534 6.99 -2.93 -0.62
C LEU A 534 6.07 -4.08 -1.09
N LEU A 535 6.46 -5.32 -0.86
CA LEU A 535 5.69 -6.51 -1.19
C LEU A 535 5.52 -7.38 0.07
N PRO A 536 4.51 -7.11 0.92
CA PRO A 536 4.18 -8.03 2.01
C PRO A 536 3.83 -9.40 1.41
N GLY A 537 4.68 -10.39 1.66
CA GLY A 537 4.41 -11.77 1.28
C GLY A 537 4.84 -12.20 -0.14
N LEU A 538 5.51 -11.35 -0.91
CA LEU A 538 6.14 -11.69 -2.19
C LEU A 538 7.66 -11.49 -2.07
N ARG A 539 8.34 -12.45 -1.54
CA ARG A 539 9.75 -12.78 -1.75
C ARG A 539 9.81 -14.15 -2.36
#